data_813ba600e81525887a8d84ed24711791
#
_entry.id   813ba600e81525887a8d84ed24711791
#
_cell.length_a   1.000
_cell.length_b   1.000
_cell.length_c   1.000
_cell.angle_alpha   90.00
_cell.angle_beta   90.00
_cell.angle_gamma   90.00
#
_symmetry.space_group_name_H-M   'P 1'
#
loop_
_entity.id
_entity.type
_entity.pdbx_description
1 polymer ?
#
loop_
_entity_poly.entity_id
_entity_poly.type
_entity_poly.pdbx_seq_one_letter_code
_entity_poly.pdbx_strand_id
1 'polypeptide(L)'
;MTDAITADTLAAAERVMGIEYTDPERALMAEGVAAQMELARQRRAVALPATLAPATRFDPRPPGFAFPDAKLFRYQYGDATELPADEADIAYSPVATLSRWLRDRCISSVRLTRIYLDRIARIAPRLECIATLTPDLALRQAERADGLLAEGTWLGPLHGVPWGCKDIIDTAGIVTGWGAEPWRDRVPAADATVVRRLADAGAVLLGKLTVGALAYGDIWYGGHTRNPWNTEEGSSGSSAGSGSATAAGLVGFSLGTETLGSIVAPALRCGVTGLRPTFGRVPRTGAMPLCWTLDKIGPMCRAVDDTALVLDALNGPDPADPCQIAAPFGYDQAKPVAGMWVGYHEADFAGEGAIDLDRAALEAARSLGVRLVPLERPDLPYASLMNTLIAEAAASFEDLTLSDRDDELAWQDAGAWPNTFRKARFLSAVDHIQLDRLRRRVMQDMDAAFAGVDAMIGPALAGPMLIITNYTGHPCLVMPCGFRQSETRSPLSLARARLDQGETGAGPTYTVPHAICLWGRLFDEGTILRLGRALEPVFAARDRRPPVG
;
A
#
# COMPACT_ATOMS: atom_id res chain seq x y z
N MET A 1 -11.69 -32.20 -29.97
CA MET A 1 -12.15 -33.42 -29.26
C MET A 1 -11.64 -33.25 -27.83
N THR A 2 -12.53 -33.13 -26.88
CA THR A 2 -12.15 -33.14 -25.46
C THR A 2 -11.91 -34.59 -25.10
N ASP A 3 -10.68 -34.96 -24.75
CA ASP A 3 -10.37 -36.31 -24.27
C ASP A 3 -11.31 -36.66 -23.11
N ALA A 4 -11.77 -37.91 -23.08
CA ALA A 4 -12.67 -38.39 -22.06
C ALA A 4 -11.97 -38.29 -20.68
N ILE A 5 -12.70 -37.76 -19.67
CA ILE A 5 -12.22 -37.79 -18.28
C ILE A 5 -12.28 -39.24 -17.79
N THR A 6 -11.14 -39.78 -17.43
CA THR A 6 -11.00 -41.17 -16.95
C THR A 6 -10.55 -41.18 -15.49
N ALA A 7 -10.59 -42.37 -14.84
CA ALA A 7 -10.04 -42.56 -13.49
C ALA A 7 -8.55 -42.18 -13.41
N ASP A 8 -7.75 -42.48 -14.47
CA ASP A 8 -6.33 -42.10 -14.53
C ASP A 8 -6.14 -40.60 -14.63
N THR A 9 -7.01 -39.87 -15.37
CA THR A 9 -7.00 -38.42 -15.42
C THR A 9 -7.24 -37.81 -14.03
N LEU A 10 -8.21 -38.38 -13.28
CA LEU A 10 -8.49 -37.94 -11.91
C LEU A 10 -7.35 -38.27 -10.96
N ALA A 11 -6.75 -39.45 -11.03
CA ALA A 11 -5.58 -39.81 -10.23
C ALA A 11 -4.36 -38.89 -10.48
N ALA A 12 -4.18 -38.42 -11.73
CA ALA A 12 -3.16 -37.43 -12.05
C ALA A 12 -3.47 -36.05 -11.42
N ALA A 13 -4.73 -35.61 -11.46
CA ALA A 13 -5.18 -34.35 -10.87
C ALA A 13 -5.09 -34.36 -9.34
N GLU A 14 -5.42 -35.45 -8.68
CA GLU A 14 -5.33 -35.66 -7.23
C GLU A 14 -3.92 -35.35 -6.69
N ARG A 15 -2.87 -35.79 -7.40
CA ARG A 15 -1.47 -35.50 -7.02
C ARG A 15 -1.17 -34.00 -6.98
N VAL A 16 -1.76 -33.22 -7.89
CA VAL A 16 -1.63 -31.75 -7.90
C VAL A 16 -2.40 -31.11 -6.75
N MET A 17 -3.57 -31.69 -6.42
CA MET A 17 -4.45 -31.20 -5.37
C MET A 17 -4.06 -31.67 -3.96
N GLY A 18 -3.13 -32.62 -3.82
CA GLY A 18 -2.70 -33.19 -2.54
C GLY A 18 -3.80 -33.99 -1.83
N ILE A 19 -4.68 -34.66 -2.59
CA ILE A 19 -5.76 -35.51 -2.12
C ILE A 19 -5.65 -36.88 -2.76
N GLU A 20 -6.34 -37.88 -2.20
CA GLU A 20 -6.32 -39.25 -2.72
C GLU A 20 -7.72 -39.88 -2.56
N TYR A 21 -8.18 -40.57 -3.61
CA TYR A 21 -9.40 -41.34 -3.63
C TYR A 21 -9.12 -42.78 -4.06
N THR A 22 -10.04 -43.69 -3.78
CA THR A 22 -9.96 -45.08 -4.22
C THR A 22 -10.40 -45.20 -5.69
N ASP A 23 -9.99 -46.29 -6.37
CA ASP A 23 -10.40 -46.55 -7.76
C ASP A 23 -11.93 -46.59 -7.98
N PRO A 24 -12.75 -47.21 -7.09
CA PRO A 24 -14.20 -47.12 -7.19
C PRO A 24 -14.74 -45.68 -7.08
N GLU A 25 -14.17 -44.83 -6.22
CA GLU A 25 -14.57 -43.42 -6.09
C GLU A 25 -14.22 -42.62 -7.36
N ARG A 26 -13.04 -42.84 -7.93
CA ARG A 26 -12.63 -42.21 -9.19
C ARG A 26 -13.57 -42.59 -10.33
N ALA A 27 -13.99 -43.84 -10.41
CA ALA A 27 -14.93 -44.30 -11.42
C ALA A 27 -16.28 -43.59 -11.32
N LEU A 28 -16.81 -43.41 -10.11
CA LEU A 28 -18.03 -42.65 -9.87
C LEU A 28 -17.89 -41.16 -10.17
N MET A 29 -16.75 -40.55 -9.81
CA MET A 29 -16.46 -39.14 -10.06
C MET A 29 -16.37 -38.83 -11.56
N ALA A 30 -15.77 -39.72 -12.36
CA ALA A 30 -15.59 -39.50 -13.80
C ALA A 30 -16.89 -39.22 -14.54
N GLU A 31 -18.03 -39.80 -14.10
CA GLU A 31 -19.35 -39.57 -14.69
C GLU A 31 -19.82 -38.10 -14.52
N GLY A 32 -19.49 -37.44 -13.38
CA GLY A 32 -19.96 -36.10 -13.06
C GLY A 32 -19.02 -34.96 -13.44
N VAL A 33 -17.70 -35.21 -13.45
CA VAL A 33 -16.70 -34.15 -13.64
C VAL A 33 -16.81 -33.47 -15.02
N ALA A 34 -17.14 -34.22 -16.07
CA ALA A 34 -17.33 -33.65 -17.40
C ALA A 34 -18.47 -32.60 -17.44
N ALA A 35 -19.58 -32.86 -16.77
CA ALA A 35 -20.70 -31.89 -16.65
C ALA A 35 -20.29 -30.66 -15.82
N GLN A 36 -19.54 -30.84 -14.74
CA GLN A 36 -19.00 -29.74 -13.95
C GLN A 36 -18.05 -28.85 -14.76
N MET A 37 -17.19 -29.45 -15.59
CA MET A 37 -16.29 -28.71 -16.50
C MET A 37 -17.07 -27.91 -17.54
N GLU A 38 -18.20 -28.46 -18.04
CA GLU A 38 -19.05 -27.74 -19.00
C GLU A 38 -19.69 -26.51 -18.35
N LEU A 39 -20.21 -26.62 -17.15
CA LEU A 39 -20.73 -25.48 -16.38
C LEU A 39 -19.64 -24.40 -16.16
N ALA A 40 -18.42 -24.82 -15.88
CA ALA A 40 -17.30 -23.89 -15.74
C ALA A 40 -16.97 -23.16 -17.07
N ARG A 41 -17.05 -23.86 -18.23
CA ARG A 41 -16.88 -23.22 -19.54
C ARG A 41 -18.00 -22.22 -19.83
N GLN A 42 -19.25 -22.56 -19.54
CA GLN A 42 -20.40 -21.66 -19.70
C GLN A 42 -20.23 -20.40 -18.85
N ARG A 43 -19.80 -20.54 -17.58
CA ARG A 43 -19.49 -19.39 -16.72
C ARG A 43 -18.37 -18.52 -17.35
N ARG A 44 -17.28 -19.11 -17.87
CA ARG A 44 -16.17 -18.36 -18.48
C ARG A 44 -16.56 -17.60 -19.75
N ALA A 45 -17.64 -18.00 -20.41
CA ALA A 45 -18.17 -17.26 -21.56
C ALA A 45 -18.89 -15.95 -21.17
N VAL A 46 -19.18 -15.75 -19.87
CA VAL A 46 -19.75 -14.49 -19.36
C VAL A 46 -18.62 -13.54 -19.01
N ALA A 47 -18.54 -12.41 -19.70
CA ALA A 47 -17.57 -11.36 -19.38
C ALA A 47 -17.91 -10.71 -18.05
N LEU A 48 -16.98 -10.74 -17.10
CA LEU A 48 -17.09 -10.13 -15.78
C LEU A 48 -15.93 -9.15 -15.61
N PRO A 49 -16.15 -7.83 -15.75
CA PRO A 49 -15.08 -6.87 -15.61
C PRO A 49 -14.52 -6.89 -14.17
N ALA A 50 -13.21 -6.71 -14.00
CA ALA A 50 -12.54 -6.72 -12.69
C ALA A 50 -13.16 -5.73 -11.68
N THR A 51 -13.75 -4.63 -12.16
CA THR A 51 -14.46 -3.66 -11.33
C THR A 51 -15.77 -4.18 -10.72
N LEU A 52 -16.31 -5.31 -11.22
CA LEU A 52 -17.46 -5.98 -10.63
C LEU A 52 -17.00 -6.87 -9.46
N ALA A 53 -17.15 -6.37 -8.24
CA ALA A 53 -16.80 -7.11 -7.04
C ALA A 53 -17.69 -8.35 -6.82
N PRO A 54 -17.16 -9.41 -6.15
CA PRO A 54 -17.98 -10.55 -5.73
C PRO A 54 -19.16 -10.13 -4.86
N ALA A 55 -20.26 -10.90 -4.92
CA ALA A 55 -21.43 -10.71 -4.04
C ALA A 55 -21.08 -10.91 -2.56
N THR A 56 -20.14 -11.83 -2.27
CA THR A 56 -19.56 -12.01 -0.94
C THR A 56 -18.48 -10.96 -0.73
N ARG A 57 -18.57 -10.18 0.34
CA ARG A 57 -17.62 -9.12 0.68
C ARG A 57 -16.99 -9.35 2.04
N PHE A 58 -15.75 -8.90 2.20
CA PHE A 58 -15.07 -8.91 3.48
C PHE A 58 -15.54 -7.75 4.37
N ASP A 59 -15.86 -8.06 5.61
CA ASP A 59 -16.08 -7.08 6.69
C ASP A 59 -15.05 -7.36 7.80
N PRO A 60 -14.15 -6.41 8.11
CA PRO A 60 -13.12 -6.61 9.13
C PRO A 60 -13.69 -6.60 10.56
N ARG A 61 -14.90 -6.10 10.76
CA ARG A 61 -15.50 -5.93 12.08
C ARG A 61 -15.93 -7.26 12.69
N PRO A 62 -15.52 -7.60 13.91
CA PRO A 62 -16.06 -8.75 14.62
C PRO A 62 -17.52 -8.52 15.04
N PRO A 63 -18.26 -9.60 15.36
CA PRO A 63 -19.61 -9.46 15.93
C PRO A 63 -19.59 -8.57 17.18
N GLY A 64 -20.52 -7.62 17.25
CA GLY A 64 -20.61 -6.68 18.37
C GLY A 64 -19.60 -5.51 18.32
N PHE A 65 -18.89 -5.34 17.22
CA PHE A 65 -17.95 -4.23 17.03
C PHE A 65 -18.60 -2.86 17.28
N ALA A 66 -17.93 -2.04 18.07
CA ALA A 66 -18.29 -0.62 18.26
C ALA A 66 -17.18 0.26 17.68
N PHE A 67 -17.55 1.28 16.91
CA PHE A 67 -16.57 2.25 16.44
C PHE A 67 -15.90 2.97 17.61
N PRO A 68 -14.59 3.24 17.52
CA PRO A 68 -13.91 4.09 18.48
C PRO A 68 -14.59 5.46 18.61
N ASP A 69 -14.48 6.08 19.78
CA ASP A 69 -14.99 7.46 19.98
C ASP A 69 -14.08 8.46 19.27
N ALA A 70 -14.35 8.68 18.00
CA ALA A 70 -13.53 9.44 17.06
C ALA A 70 -14.19 10.79 16.73
N LYS A 71 -14.62 11.55 17.76
CA LYS A 71 -15.43 12.75 17.57
C LYS A 71 -14.67 14.00 17.14
N LEU A 72 -13.34 14.03 17.25
CA LEU A 72 -12.57 15.25 17.04
C LEU A 72 -11.36 15.02 16.13
N PHE A 73 -11.34 15.73 15.00
CA PHE A 73 -10.11 16.01 14.28
C PHE A 73 -9.55 17.34 14.77
N ARG A 74 -8.48 17.30 15.56
CA ARG A 74 -7.75 18.46 16.06
C ARG A 74 -6.33 18.45 15.55
N TYR A 75 -6.06 19.34 14.63
CA TYR A 75 -4.72 19.62 14.15
C TYR A 75 -4.36 21.07 14.48
N GLN A 76 -3.23 21.28 15.15
CA GLN A 76 -2.67 22.60 15.41
C GLN A 76 -1.50 22.81 14.45
N TYR A 77 -1.68 23.73 13.54
CA TYR A 77 -0.55 24.23 12.75
C TYR A 77 0.40 24.93 13.72
N GLY A 78 1.63 24.45 13.86
CA GLY A 78 2.66 25.09 14.67
C GLY A 78 2.87 26.57 14.30
N ASP A 79 3.79 27.25 14.97
CA ASP A 79 4.12 28.65 14.66
C ASP A 79 4.55 28.79 13.19
N ALA A 80 4.29 29.97 12.61
CA ALA A 80 4.73 30.27 11.25
C ALA A 80 6.26 30.20 11.18
N THR A 81 6.77 29.29 10.34
CA THR A 81 8.19 29.24 10.01
C THR A 81 8.49 30.16 8.85
N GLU A 82 9.66 30.79 8.85
CA GLU A 82 10.14 31.57 7.71
C GLU A 82 10.26 30.67 6.46
N LEU A 83 9.90 31.23 5.30
CA LEU A 83 10.05 30.52 4.02
C LEU A 83 11.54 30.38 3.70
N PRO A 84 12.08 29.16 3.51
CA PRO A 84 13.48 28.97 3.16
C PRO A 84 13.85 29.61 1.81
N ALA A 85 15.08 30.10 1.71
CA ALA A 85 15.62 30.61 0.44
C ALA A 85 15.91 29.49 -0.56
N ASP A 86 16.30 28.32 -0.08
CA ASP A 86 16.58 27.14 -0.91
C ASP A 86 15.28 26.42 -1.28
N GLU A 87 15.03 26.29 -2.56
CA GLU A 87 13.84 25.60 -3.08
C GLU A 87 13.81 24.09 -2.74
N ALA A 88 14.97 23.47 -2.52
CA ALA A 88 15.02 22.10 -2.02
C ALA A 88 14.45 22.01 -0.58
N ASP A 89 14.75 22.98 0.28
CA ASP A 89 14.19 23.04 1.63
C ASP A 89 12.68 23.21 1.61
N ILE A 90 12.18 24.03 0.68
CA ILE A 90 10.73 24.17 0.46
C ILE A 90 10.13 22.83 0.04
N ALA A 91 10.72 22.16 -0.95
CA ALA A 91 10.19 20.90 -1.50
C ALA A 91 10.21 19.73 -0.49
N TYR A 92 11.14 19.70 0.45
CA TYR A 92 11.23 18.69 1.50
C TYR A 92 10.38 19.02 2.75
N SER A 93 9.79 20.22 2.81
CA SER A 93 8.95 20.59 3.95
C SER A 93 7.71 19.71 4.10
N PRO A 94 7.24 19.42 5.33
CA PRO A 94 5.99 18.71 5.57
C PRO A 94 4.78 19.40 4.93
N VAL A 95 3.75 18.64 4.57
CA VAL A 95 2.48 19.16 4.01
C VAL A 95 1.89 20.23 4.93
N ALA A 96 1.92 20.01 6.23
CA ALA A 96 1.43 20.99 7.21
C ALA A 96 2.15 22.35 7.11
N THR A 97 3.46 22.34 6.89
CA THR A 97 4.26 23.54 6.70
C THR A 97 3.95 24.22 5.35
N LEU A 98 3.89 23.42 4.27
CA LEU A 98 3.50 23.92 2.94
C LEU A 98 2.12 24.57 2.97
N SER A 99 1.15 23.90 3.60
CA SER A 99 -0.21 24.40 3.81
C SER A 99 -0.23 25.75 4.53
N ARG A 100 0.60 25.89 5.57
CA ARG A 100 0.72 27.13 6.32
C ARG A 100 1.26 28.27 5.45
N TRP A 101 2.36 28.03 4.73
CA TRP A 101 2.94 29.04 3.84
C TRP A 101 1.98 29.45 2.72
N LEU A 102 1.21 28.52 2.15
CA LEU A 102 0.17 28.82 1.16
C LEU A 102 -0.95 29.68 1.76
N ARG A 103 -1.51 29.27 2.90
CA ARG A 103 -2.58 29.98 3.60
C ARG A 103 -2.17 31.40 3.96
N ASP A 104 -0.96 31.57 4.50
CA ASP A 104 -0.42 32.86 4.94
C ASP A 104 0.18 33.66 3.76
N ARG A 105 0.09 33.12 2.52
CA ARG A 105 0.58 33.72 1.26
C ARG A 105 2.08 34.01 1.24
N CYS A 106 2.88 33.25 2.02
CA CYS A 106 4.34 33.32 1.96
C CYS A 106 4.87 32.76 0.63
N ILE A 107 4.14 31.81 0.03
CA ILE A 107 4.38 31.26 -1.29
C ILE A 107 3.04 31.09 -2.02
N SER A 108 3.00 31.27 -3.34
CA SER A 108 1.83 30.92 -4.14
C SER A 108 1.85 29.43 -4.53
N SER A 109 0.65 28.85 -4.76
CA SER A 109 0.53 27.49 -5.27
C SER A 109 1.21 27.31 -6.61
N VAL A 110 1.13 28.32 -7.49
CA VAL A 110 1.83 28.32 -8.80
C VAL A 110 3.34 28.23 -8.61
N ARG A 111 3.95 29.03 -7.70
CA ARG A 111 5.38 28.95 -7.43
C ARG A 111 5.77 27.60 -6.84
N LEU A 112 5.03 27.11 -5.86
CA LEU A 112 5.28 25.80 -5.24
C LEU A 112 5.18 24.67 -6.27
N THR A 113 4.19 24.72 -7.15
CA THR A 113 4.01 23.74 -8.24
C THR A 113 5.19 23.76 -9.20
N ARG A 114 5.70 24.93 -9.59
CA ARG A 114 6.89 25.05 -10.44
C ARG A 114 8.13 24.46 -9.78
N ILE A 115 8.36 24.70 -8.49
CA ILE A 115 9.48 24.11 -7.74
C ILE A 115 9.46 22.57 -7.87
N TYR A 116 8.29 21.94 -7.70
CA TYR A 116 8.18 20.50 -7.85
C TYR A 116 8.34 20.02 -9.29
N LEU A 117 7.77 20.73 -10.29
CA LEU A 117 7.94 20.37 -11.70
C LEU A 117 9.40 20.45 -12.13
N ASP A 118 10.13 21.49 -11.72
CA ASP A 118 11.55 21.65 -12.03
C ASP A 118 12.42 20.54 -11.36
N ARG A 119 12.08 20.16 -10.13
CA ARG A 119 12.72 19.03 -9.47
C ARG A 119 12.41 17.70 -10.15
N ILE A 120 11.16 17.48 -10.57
CA ILE A 120 10.77 16.30 -11.35
C ILE A 120 11.59 16.21 -12.64
N ALA A 121 11.67 17.30 -13.41
CA ALA A 121 12.42 17.33 -14.67
C ALA A 121 13.91 16.95 -14.47
N ARG A 122 14.51 17.36 -13.37
CA ARG A 122 15.93 17.12 -13.07
C ARG A 122 16.23 15.75 -12.48
N ILE A 123 15.34 15.23 -11.59
CA ILE A 123 15.62 14.08 -10.75
C ILE A 123 14.89 12.81 -11.19
N ALA A 124 13.62 12.93 -11.62
CA ALA A 124 12.79 11.78 -11.93
C ALA A 124 13.33 10.85 -13.04
N PRO A 125 14.06 11.34 -14.08
CA PRO A 125 14.66 10.45 -15.07
C PRO A 125 15.65 9.43 -14.49
N ARG A 126 16.33 9.75 -13.37
CA ARG A 126 17.25 8.83 -12.69
C ARG A 126 16.52 7.81 -11.82
N LEU A 127 15.27 8.11 -11.42
CA LEU A 127 14.47 7.29 -10.51
C LEU A 127 13.42 6.46 -11.23
N GLU A 128 13.09 6.78 -12.48
CA GLU A 128 12.03 6.12 -13.26
C GLU A 128 10.71 6.00 -12.46
N CYS A 129 10.36 7.09 -11.72
CA CYS A 129 9.26 7.06 -10.74
C CYS A 129 7.97 7.76 -11.20
N ILE A 130 7.98 8.36 -12.40
CA ILE A 130 6.83 9.07 -13.00
C ILE A 130 6.36 8.29 -14.25
N ALA A 131 5.10 7.88 -14.25
CA ALA A 131 4.47 7.22 -15.40
C ALA A 131 3.91 8.24 -16.39
N THR A 132 3.21 9.27 -15.89
CA THR A 132 2.61 10.34 -16.71
C THR A 132 2.68 11.66 -15.95
N LEU A 133 3.33 12.67 -16.51
CA LEU A 133 3.39 14.00 -15.93
C LEU A 133 2.24 14.87 -16.48
N THR A 134 1.66 15.74 -15.63
CA THR A 134 0.49 16.57 -15.97
C THR A 134 0.73 18.06 -15.71
N PRO A 135 1.78 18.70 -16.28
CA PRO A 135 2.21 20.05 -15.91
C PRO A 135 1.13 21.11 -16.16
N ASP A 136 0.44 21.04 -17.31
CA ASP A 136 -0.60 22.01 -17.66
C ASP A 136 -1.80 21.91 -16.70
N LEU A 137 -2.21 20.69 -16.33
CA LEU A 137 -3.27 20.48 -15.34
C LEU A 137 -2.84 21.02 -13.97
N ALA A 138 -1.62 20.70 -13.56
CA ALA A 138 -1.07 21.14 -12.27
C ALA A 138 -1.03 22.67 -12.16
N LEU A 139 -0.57 23.37 -13.20
CA LEU A 139 -0.54 24.84 -13.21
C LEU A 139 -1.95 25.44 -13.19
N ARG A 140 -2.91 24.90 -13.95
CA ARG A 140 -4.31 25.39 -13.88
C ARG A 140 -4.94 25.17 -12.51
N GLN A 141 -4.68 24.01 -11.86
CA GLN A 141 -5.16 23.77 -10.51
C GLN A 141 -4.50 24.70 -9.48
N ALA A 142 -3.20 24.99 -9.63
CA ALA A 142 -2.48 25.91 -8.78
C ALA A 142 -2.97 27.35 -8.93
N GLU A 143 -3.20 27.81 -10.16
CA GLU A 143 -3.79 29.13 -10.45
C GLU A 143 -5.18 29.28 -9.83
N ARG A 144 -6.01 28.22 -9.92
CA ARG A 144 -7.32 28.19 -9.26
C ARG A 144 -7.19 28.30 -7.74
N ALA A 145 -6.24 27.58 -7.14
CA ALA A 145 -6.00 27.63 -5.70
C ALA A 145 -5.56 29.05 -5.26
N ASP A 146 -4.62 29.66 -5.97
CA ASP A 146 -4.19 31.04 -5.69
C ASP A 146 -5.35 32.05 -5.86
N GLY A 147 -6.22 31.86 -6.86
CA GLY A 147 -7.43 32.67 -7.07
C GLY A 147 -8.41 32.58 -5.89
N LEU A 148 -8.73 31.36 -5.44
CA LEU A 148 -9.61 31.15 -4.29
C LEU A 148 -9.06 31.79 -3.02
N LEU A 149 -7.74 31.68 -2.76
CA LEU A 149 -7.11 32.37 -1.63
C LEU A 149 -7.17 33.91 -1.76
N ALA A 150 -7.04 34.44 -2.98
CA ALA A 150 -7.17 35.88 -3.24
C ALA A 150 -8.58 36.39 -2.88
N GLU A 151 -9.61 35.56 -3.12
CA GLU A 151 -11.01 35.80 -2.76
C GLU A 151 -11.33 35.51 -1.28
N GLY A 152 -10.34 35.09 -0.49
CA GLY A 152 -10.51 34.76 0.94
C GLY A 152 -11.01 33.34 1.22
N THR A 153 -11.07 32.47 0.20
CA THR A 153 -11.51 31.08 0.35
C THR A 153 -10.30 30.14 0.53
N TRP A 154 -10.24 29.49 1.70
CA TRP A 154 -9.28 28.42 1.97
C TRP A 154 -10.02 27.10 2.16
N LEU A 155 -9.72 26.11 1.29
CA LEU A 155 -10.42 24.82 1.25
C LEU A 155 -9.94 23.81 2.32
N GLY A 156 -8.88 24.15 3.06
CA GLY A 156 -8.33 23.28 4.08
C GLY A 156 -6.85 22.95 3.87
N PRO A 157 -6.32 21.98 4.66
CA PRO A 157 -4.88 21.72 4.75
C PRO A 157 -4.19 21.35 3.44
N LEU A 158 -4.92 20.81 2.47
CA LEU A 158 -4.37 20.37 1.19
C LEU A 158 -4.52 21.40 0.07
N HIS A 159 -5.12 22.58 0.36
CA HIS A 159 -5.34 23.64 -0.58
C HIS A 159 -4.04 24.11 -1.23
N GLY A 160 -3.91 23.96 -2.54
CA GLY A 160 -2.74 24.34 -3.32
C GLY A 160 -1.50 23.45 -3.14
N VAL A 161 -1.60 22.34 -2.41
CA VAL A 161 -0.47 21.45 -2.15
C VAL A 161 -0.28 20.46 -3.30
N PRO A 162 0.92 20.40 -3.94
CA PRO A 162 1.19 19.46 -5.02
C PRO A 162 1.34 18.01 -4.56
N TRP A 163 0.71 17.06 -5.29
CA TRP A 163 0.72 15.65 -4.96
C TRP A 163 0.86 14.73 -6.18
N GLY A 164 1.15 13.45 -5.93
CA GLY A 164 1.29 12.42 -6.95
C GLY A 164 0.37 11.23 -6.73
N CYS A 165 -0.19 10.70 -7.83
CA CYS A 165 -1.20 9.64 -7.82
C CYS A 165 -0.61 8.32 -8.34
N LYS A 166 -0.66 7.25 -7.56
CA LYS A 166 -0.25 5.90 -8.03
C LYS A 166 -1.00 5.51 -9.29
N ASP A 167 -0.32 4.92 -10.26
CA ASP A 167 -0.81 4.67 -11.61
C ASP A 167 -1.81 3.51 -11.75
N ILE A 168 -2.47 3.13 -10.67
CA ILE A 168 -3.66 2.24 -10.67
C ILE A 168 -4.93 2.95 -10.18
N ILE A 169 -4.84 4.24 -9.85
CA ILE A 169 -5.96 5.07 -9.42
C ILE A 169 -6.37 5.94 -10.61
N ASP A 170 -7.57 5.74 -11.12
CA ASP A 170 -8.08 6.38 -12.32
C ASP A 170 -8.16 7.89 -12.20
N THR A 171 -7.67 8.57 -13.23
CA THR A 171 -7.72 10.02 -13.38
C THR A 171 -8.26 10.34 -14.78
N ALA A 172 -9.39 11.00 -14.86
CA ALA A 172 -10.12 11.26 -16.10
C ALA A 172 -9.24 11.94 -17.17
N GLY A 173 -9.19 11.36 -18.36
CA GLY A 173 -8.44 11.92 -19.49
C GLY A 173 -6.92 11.78 -19.38
N ILE A 174 -6.39 11.12 -18.36
CA ILE A 174 -4.94 10.92 -18.14
C ILE A 174 -4.62 9.44 -18.21
N VAL A 175 -3.57 9.08 -18.93
CA VAL A 175 -3.10 7.69 -19.03
C VAL A 175 -2.92 7.12 -17.63
N THR A 176 -3.52 5.95 -17.40
CA THR A 176 -3.45 5.17 -16.17
C THR A 176 -3.24 3.71 -16.55
N GLY A 177 -1.97 3.34 -16.71
CA GLY A 177 -1.52 2.13 -17.42
C GLY A 177 -1.29 0.91 -16.53
N TRP A 178 -1.55 1.02 -15.20
CA TRP A 178 -1.42 -0.09 -14.24
C TRP A 178 -0.02 -0.72 -14.18
N GLY A 179 0.99 -0.01 -14.71
CA GLY A 179 2.36 -0.50 -14.83
C GLY A 179 2.54 -1.67 -15.80
N ALA A 180 1.51 -2.07 -16.54
CA ALA A 180 1.44 -3.28 -17.34
C ALA A 180 1.23 -2.99 -18.83
N GLU A 181 1.98 -3.68 -19.69
CA GLU A 181 2.01 -3.47 -21.14
C GLU A 181 0.61 -3.50 -21.79
N PRO A 182 -0.29 -4.44 -21.45
CA PRO A 182 -1.63 -4.50 -22.05
C PRO A 182 -2.49 -3.25 -21.82
N TRP A 183 -2.16 -2.43 -20.83
CA TRP A 183 -2.92 -1.23 -20.45
C TRP A 183 -2.13 0.08 -20.55
N ARG A 184 -0.90 0.06 -21.12
CA ARG A 184 0.01 1.22 -21.13
C ARG A 184 -0.61 2.51 -21.69
N ASP A 185 -1.58 2.40 -22.58
CA ASP A 185 -2.24 3.54 -23.23
C ASP A 185 -3.70 3.72 -22.75
N ARG A 186 -4.08 3.06 -21.65
CA ARG A 186 -5.43 3.12 -21.10
C ARG A 186 -5.70 4.51 -20.52
N VAL A 187 -6.78 5.16 -21.00
CA VAL A 187 -7.26 6.46 -20.52
C VAL A 187 -8.63 6.29 -19.89
N PRO A 188 -8.77 6.46 -18.56
CA PRO A 188 -10.07 6.37 -17.89
C PRO A 188 -10.96 7.58 -18.22
N ALA A 189 -12.29 7.35 -18.28
CA ALA A 189 -13.28 8.37 -18.56
C ALA A 189 -13.70 9.18 -17.32
N ALA A 190 -13.40 8.68 -16.11
CA ALA A 190 -13.82 9.28 -14.86
C ALA A 190 -12.69 9.23 -13.82
N ASP A 191 -12.71 10.19 -12.90
CA ASP A 191 -11.82 10.19 -11.75
C ASP A 191 -12.25 9.15 -10.69
N ALA A 192 -11.29 8.52 -10.06
CA ALA A 192 -11.53 7.78 -8.82
C ALA A 192 -12.06 8.71 -7.71
N THR A 193 -12.82 8.16 -6.77
CA THR A 193 -13.39 8.95 -5.67
C THR A 193 -12.32 9.70 -4.87
N VAL A 194 -11.17 9.08 -4.62
CA VAL A 194 -10.06 9.73 -3.89
C VAL A 194 -9.45 10.89 -4.68
N VAL A 195 -9.42 10.82 -6.01
CA VAL A 195 -8.93 11.91 -6.89
C VAL A 195 -9.88 13.10 -6.83
N ARG A 196 -11.19 12.86 -6.93
CA ARG A 196 -12.21 13.93 -6.78
C ARG A 196 -12.10 14.62 -5.43
N ARG A 197 -12.00 13.85 -4.33
CA ARG A 197 -11.87 14.42 -2.97
C ARG A 197 -10.64 15.29 -2.80
N LEU A 198 -9.50 14.87 -3.34
CA LEU A 198 -8.29 15.69 -3.32
C LEU A 198 -8.42 16.95 -4.16
N ALA A 199 -9.08 16.87 -5.32
CA ALA A 199 -9.38 18.03 -6.14
C ALA A 199 -10.35 19.01 -5.43
N ASP A 200 -11.36 18.49 -4.74
CA ASP A 200 -12.31 19.28 -3.93
C ASP A 200 -11.61 19.94 -2.73
N ALA A 201 -10.61 19.29 -2.15
CA ALA A 201 -9.74 19.86 -1.12
C ALA A 201 -8.71 20.87 -1.68
N GLY A 202 -8.69 21.09 -2.99
CA GLY A 202 -7.81 22.04 -3.67
C GLY A 202 -6.38 21.56 -3.88
N ALA A 203 -6.09 20.27 -3.73
CA ALA A 203 -4.77 19.71 -3.99
C ALA A 203 -4.43 19.71 -5.49
N VAL A 204 -3.14 19.86 -5.82
CA VAL A 204 -2.63 20.03 -7.18
C VAL A 204 -1.99 18.74 -7.67
N LEU A 205 -2.57 18.08 -8.69
CA LEU A 205 -2.06 16.83 -9.23
C LEU A 205 -0.87 17.07 -10.18
N LEU A 206 0.33 16.63 -9.78
CA LEU A 206 1.54 16.73 -10.60
C LEU A 206 1.63 15.63 -11.67
N GLY A 207 1.08 14.43 -11.38
CA GLY A 207 1.13 13.33 -12.32
C GLY A 207 0.84 11.97 -11.71
N LYS A 208 0.97 10.94 -12.56
CA LYS A 208 0.84 9.53 -12.20
C LYS A 208 2.22 8.98 -11.82
N LEU A 209 2.28 8.31 -10.68
CA LEU A 209 3.49 7.72 -10.14
C LEU A 209 3.52 6.23 -10.46
N THR A 210 4.69 5.72 -10.81
CA THR A 210 4.87 4.35 -11.27
C THR A 210 4.39 3.31 -10.26
N VAL A 211 3.97 2.20 -10.78
CA VAL A 211 3.52 1.02 -10.05
C VAL A 211 4.11 -0.22 -10.71
N GLY A 212 4.57 -1.18 -9.94
CA GLY A 212 4.93 -2.47 -10.53
C GLY A 212 3.73 -3.11 -11.22
N ALA A 213 3.95 -3.78 -12.34
CA ALA A 213 2.92 -4.31 -13.21
C ALA A 213 1.81 -5.02 -12.42
N LEU A 214 0.56 -4.59 -12.61
CA LEU A 214 -0.63 -5.08 -11.92
C LEU A 214 -0.47 -5.11 -10.39
N ALA A 215 0.12 -4.04 -9.84
CA ALA A 215 0.35 -3.85 -8.41
C ALA A 215 1.29 -4.89 -7.76
N TYR A 216 2.34 -5.34 -8.46
CA TYR A 216 3.36 -6.22 -7.92
C TYR A 216 4.79 -5.76 -8.22
N GLY A 217 5.60 -5.59 -7.15
CA GLY A 217 6.99 -5.14 -7.30
C GLY A 217 7.15 -3.71 -7.81
N ASP A 218 8.26 -3.43 -8.47
CA ASP A 218 8.67 -2.10 -8.94
C ASP A 218 9.11 -2.07 -10.41
N ILE A 219 8.90 -3.19 -11.13
CA ILE A 219 9.10 -3.31 -12.57
C ILE A 219 7.78 -2.97 -13.28
N TRP A 220 7.83 -2.06 -14.24
CA TRP A 220 6.70 -1.58 -15.00
C TRP A 220 7.07 -1.43 -16.50
N TYR A 221 6.09 -1.21 -17.39
CA TYR A 221 6.32 -1.15 -18.84
C TYR A 221 7.34 -0.07 -19.29
N GLY A 222 7.68 0.89 -18.44
CA GLY A 222 8.66 1.95 -18.75
C GLY A 222 10.02 1.74 -18.08
N GLY A 223 10.22 0.65 -17.32
CA GLY A 223 11.49 0.37 -16.67
C GLY A 223 11.38 -0.16 -15.25
N HIS A 224 12.24 0.33 -14.36
CA HIS A 224 12.37 -0.16 -13.01
C HIS A 224 12.53 1.02 -12.02
N THR A 225 11.52 1.29 -11.23
CA THR A 225 11.53 2.41 -10.28
C THR A 225 12.63 2.27 -9.24
N ARG A 226 13.49 3.28 -9.11
CA ARG A 226 14.69 3.25 -8.28
C ARG A 226 14.46 3.77 -6.87
N ASN A 227 15.25 3.23 -5.93
CA ASN A 227 15.34 3.75 -4.58
C ASN A 227 16.20 5.03 -4.56
N PRO A 228 15.70 6.17 -4.06
CA PRO A 228 16.49 7.42 -4.02
C PRO A 228 17.75 7.34 -3.12
N TRP A 229 17.79 6.41 -2.18
CA TRP A 229 18.96 6.22 -1.29
C TRP A 229 20.05 5.37 -1.91
N ASN A 230 19.69 4.53 -2.87
CA ASN A 230 20.60 3.71 -3.65
C ASN A 230 19.95 3.41 -5.00
N THR A 231 20.38 4.12 -6.05
CA THR A 231 19.78 3.99 -7.39
C THR A 231 20.17 2.69 -8.12
N GLU A 232 21.06 1.87 -7.54
CA GLU A 232 21.40 0.54 -8.05
C GLU A 232 20.34 -0.52 -7.68
N GLU A 233 19.39 -0.16 -6.80
CA GLU A 233 18.29 -1.05 -6.41
C GLU A 233 16.92 -0.42 -6.68
N GLY A 234 15.89 -1.28 -6.75
CA GLY A 234 14.51 -0.86 -6.86
C GLY A 234 13.97 -0.22 -5.57
N SER A 235 12.94 0.59 -5.73
CA SER A 235 12.20 1.23 -4.62
C SER A 235 11.36 0.27 -3.80
N SER A 236 11.30 -1.01 -4.17
CA SER A 236 10.25 -1.93 -3.76
C SER A 236 8.87 -1.44 -4.23
N GLY A 237 7.82 -2.20 -3.97
CA GLY A 237 6.51 -1.86 -4.48
C GLY A 237 5.35 -2.54 -3.72
N SER A 238 4.20 -2.41 -4.30
CA SER A 238 3.85 -1.90 -5.64
C SER A 238 3.65 -0.38 -5.73
N SER A 239 3.57 0.38 -4.62
CA SER A 239 3.55 1.85 -4.64
C SER A 239 4.96 2.41 -4.87
N ALA A 240 5.60 1.93 -5.92
CA ALA A 240 7.01 2.15 -6.23
C ALA A 240 7.34 3.64 -6.43
N GLY A 241 6.69 4.27 -7.40
CA GLY A 241 6.85 5.70 -7.65
C GLY A 241 6.34 6.57 -6.50
N SER A 242 5.31 6.13 -5.77
CA SER A 242 4.81 6.88 -4.60
C SER A 242 5.88 6.98 -3.51
N GLY A 243 6.54 5.86 -3.16
CA GLY A 243 7.65 5.87 -2.21
C GLY A 243 8.85 6.68 -2.70
N SER A 244 9.30 6.41 -3.93
CA SER A 244 10.47 7.04 -4.55
C SER A 244 10.32 8.56 -4.71
N ALA A 245 9.21 9.02 -5.31
CA ALA A 245 8.97 10.44 -5.54
C ALA A 245 8.78 11.23 -4.24
N THR A 246 8.07 10.67 -3.25
CA THR A 246 7.91 11.32 -1.95
C THR A 246 9.23 11.45 -1.22
N ALA A 247 10.07 10.39 -1.21
CA ALA A 247 11.39 10.41 -0.58
C ALA A 247 12.35 11.40 -1.24
N ALA A 248 12.29 11.54 -2.57
CA ALA A 248 13.14 12.45 -3.33
C ALA A 248 12.66 13.92 -3.32
N GLY A 249 11.56 14.24 -2.61
CA GLY A 249 11.00 15.60 -2.58
C GLY A 249 10.49 16.05 -3.95
N LEU A 250 9.88 15.17 -4.72
CA LEU A 250 9.28 15.45 -6.03
C LEU A 250 7.78 15.73 -5.94
N VAL A 251 7.17 15.47 -4.80
CA VAL A 251 5.78 15.73 -4.48
C VAL A 251 5.65 16.14 -3.03
N GLY A 252 4.63 16.91 -2.67
CA GLY A 252 4.31 17.21 -1.27
C GLY A 252 3.90 15.95 -0.52
N PHE A 253 3.03 15.15 -1.14
CA PHE A 253 2.61 13.82 -0.68
C PHE A 253 2.19 12.95 -1.88
N SER A 254 1.98 11.67 -1.65
CA SER A 254 1.45 10.77 -2.67
C SER A 254 0.39 9.82 -2.11
N LEU A 255 -0.42 9.24 -2.99
CA LEU A 255 -1.27 8.10 -2.67
C LEU A 255 -0.59 6.81 -3.12
N GLY A 256 -0.60 5.84 -2.24
CA GLY A 256 -0.26 4.45 -2.51
C GLY A 256 -1.48 3.54 -2.32
N THR A 257 -1.31 2.27 -2.65
CA THR A 257 -2.29 1.21 -2.35
C THR A 257 -1.59 0.02 -1.74
N GLU A 258 -2.30 -0.72 -0.91
CA GLU A 258 -1.79 -1.95 -0.35
C GLU A 258 -2.83 -3.07 -0.39
N THR A 259 -2.45 -4.15 -1.05
CA THR A 259 -3.09 -5.46 -0.91
C THR A 259 -2.37 -6.22 0.20
N LEU A 260 -1.03 -6.38 0.04
CA LEU A 260 -0.15 -7.01 1.01
C LEU A 260 1.25 -6.38 0.94
N GLY A 261 1.53 -5.39 1.79
CA GLY A 261 2.84 -4.75 1.90
C GLY A 261 3.10 -3.62 0.91
N SER A 262 2.19 -3.29 0.00
CA SER A 262 2.46 -2.34 -1.09
C SER A 262 2.49 -0.85 -0.69
N ILE A 263 2.23 -0.50 0.57
CA ILE A 263 2.56 0.79 1.20
C ILE A 263 3.75 0.59 2.14
N VAL A 264 3.72 -0.47 2.96
CA VAL A 264 4.72 -0.74 3.99
C VAL A 264 6.10 -0.95 3.38
N ALA A 265 6.23 -1.80 2.36
CA ALA A 265 7.53 -2.14 1.79
C ALA A 265 8.22 -0.96 1.07
N PRO A 266 7.57 -0.21 0.15
CA PRO A 266 8.19 0.96 -0.45
C PRO A 266 8.41 2.11 0.55
N ALA A 267 7.57 2.27 1.59
CA ALA A 267 7.79 3.25 2.65
C ALA A 267 9.06 2.94 3.46
N LEU A 268 9.25 1.67 3.87
CA LEU A 268 10.49 1.22 4.51
C LEU A 268 11.70 1.42 3.59
N ARG A 269 11.58 1.01 2.32
CA ARG A 269 12.69 1.02 1.36
C ARG A 269 13.15 2.43 1.04
N CYS A 270 12.21 3.35 0.86
CA CYS A 270 12.48 4.74 0.47
C CYS A 270 12.58 5.71 1.67
N GLY A 271 12.27 5.28 2.90
CA GLY A 271 12.38 6.12 4.09
C GLY A 271 11.30 7.20 4.18
N VAL A 272 10.06 6.85 3.86
CA VAL A 272 8.89 7.72 4.01
C VAL A 272 7.91 7.13 5.02
N THR A 273 7.02 7.97 5.53
CA THR A 273 5.90 7.54 6.38
C THR A 273 4.73 7.12 5.51
N GLY A 274 4.26 5.89 5.68
CA GLY A 274 3.09 5.36 4.97
C GLY A 274 1.98 4.98 5.95
N LEU A 275 0.75 5.38 5.65
CA LEU A 275 -0.42 4.94 6.41
C LEU A 275 -1.28 4.03 5.53
N ARG A 276 -1.40 2.77 5.95
CA ARG A 276 -2.41 1.84 5.45
C ARG A 276 -3.63 1.93 6.37
N PRO A 277 -4.73 2.54 5.93
CA PRO A 277 -5.94 2.65 6.75
C PRO A 277 -6.60 1.29 6.99
N THR A 278 -7.54 1.25 7.92
CA THR A 278 -8.46 0.11 8.10
C THR A 278 -9.15 -0.23 6.77
N PHE A 279 -9.24 -1.53 6.46
CA PHE A 279 -9.95 -1.99 5.27
C PHE A 279 -11.40 -1.43 5.23
N GLY A 280 -11.78 -0.88 4.10
CA GLY A 280 -13.09 -0.28 3.89
C GLY A 280 -13.21 1.19 4.36
N ARG A 281 -12.22 1.77 5.04
CA ARG A 281 -12.28 3.19 5.44
C ARG A 281 -12.21 4.14 4.24
N VAL A 282 -11.22 3.98 3.38
CA VAL A 282 -11.04 4.80 2.17
C VAL A 282 -11.68 4.09 0.99
N PRO A 283 -12.58 4.76 0.24
CA PRO A 283 -13.24 4.18 -0.91
C PRO A 283 -12.26 3.89 -2.04
N ARG A 284 -12.53 2.80 -2.77
CA ARG A 284 -11.68 2.30 -3.86
C ARG A 284 -12.31 2.44 -5.24
N THR A 285 -13.47 3.09 -5.35
CA THR A 285 -14.14 3.34 -6.64
C THR A 285 -13.18 4.06 -7.59
N GLY A 286 -12.93 3.47 -8.76
CA GLY A 286 -12.00 3.97 -9.75
C GLY A 286 -10.54 3.57 -9.50
N ALA A 287 -10.25 2.66 -8.57
CA ALA A 287 -8.95 2.02 -8.47
C ALA A 287 -8.98 0.64 -9.14
N MET A 288 -7.87 0.24 -9.77
CA MET A 288 -7.69 -1.12 -10.29
C MET A 288 -7.81 -2.13 -9.14
N PRO A 289 -8.76 -3.06 -9.19
CA PRO A 289 -8.87 -4.11 -8.19
C PRO A 289 -7.82 -5.21 -8.46
N LEU A 290 -7.00 -5.50 -7.45
CA LEU A 290 -6.16 -6.68 -7.43
C LEU A 290 -6.80 -7.78 -6.58
N CYS A 291 -7.26 -7.40 -5.38
CA CYS A 291 -7.88 -8.32 -4.44
C CYS A 291 -9.02 -7.59 -3.70
N TRP A 292 -10.26 -7.91 -4.04
CA TRP A 292 -11.44 -7.19 -3.53
C TRP A 292 -11.54 -7.20 -2.01
N THR A 293 -11.00 -8.25 -1.36
CA THR A 293 -11.07 -8.40 0.10
C THR A 293 -9.85 -7.86 0.85
N LEU A 294 -8.83 -7.35 0.14
CA LEU A 294 -7.59 -6.88 0.76
C LEU A 294 -7.18 -5.46 0.36
N ASP A 295 -7.56 -4.95 -0.82
CA ASP A 295 -7.07 -3.68 -1.33
C ASP A 295 -7.46 -2.48 -0.45
N LYS A 296 -6.50 -1.61 -0.19
CA LYS A 296 -6.63 -0.37 0.59
C LYS A 296 -5.86 0.74 -0.09
N ILE A 297 -6.38 1.96 -0.05
CA ILE A 297 -5.70 3.18 -0.52
C ILE A 297 -5.24 3.95 0.72
N GLY A 298 -4.03 4.49 0.70
CA GLY A 298 -3.51 5.28 1.80
C GLY A 298 -2.43 6.28 1.41
N PRO A 299 -2.20 7.30 2.26
CA PRO A 299 -1.19 8.31 2.02
C PRO A 299 0.24 7.82 2.28
N MET A 300 1.17 8.36 1.50
CA MET A 300 2.61 8.26 1.71
C MET A 300 3.18 9.68 1.76
N CYS A 301 3.77 10.02 2.90
CA CYS A 301 4.19 11.39 3.23
C CYS A 301 5.59 11.38 3.86
N ARG A 302 6.16 12.56 4.07
CA ARG A 302 7.43 12.69 4.81
C ARG A 302 7.27 12.79 6.32
N ALA A 303 6.08 13.20 6.81
CA ALA A 303 5.78 13.33 8.23
C ALA A 303 4.52 12.55 8.62
N VAL A 304 4.46 12.12 9.88
CA VAL A 304 3.30 11.38 10.41
C VAL A 304 2.02 12.22 10.37
N ASP A 305 2.08 13.47 10.80
CA ASP A 305 0.92 14.38 10.81
C ASP A 305 0.34 14.59 9.41
N ASP A 306 1.19 14.62 8.38
CA ASP A 306 0.76 14.79 6.99
C ASP A 306 -0.16 13.64 6.55
N THR A 307 0.11 12.41 7.02
CA THR A 307 -0.75 11.25 6.71
C THR A 307 -2.14 11.39 7.33
N ALA A 308 -2.25 12.04 8.50
CA ALA A 308 -3.53 12.33 9.11
C ALA A 308 -4.33 13.37 8.31
N LEU A 309 -3.66 14.45 7.84
CA LEU A 309 -4.29 15.50 7.02
C LEU A 309 -4.81 14.93 5.70
N VAL A 310 -4.03 14.07 5.05
CA VAL A 310 -4.44 13.43 3.79
C VAL A 310 -5.56 12.41 4.05
N LEU A 311 -5.46 11.58 5.09
CA LEU A 311 -6.52 10.62 5.42
C LEU A 311 -7.86 11.31 5.71
N ASP A 312 -7.85 12.45 6.40
CA ASP A 312 -9.07 13.22 6.68
C ASP A 312 -9.77 13.65 5.37
N ALA A 313 -9.02 14.12 4.40
CA ALA A 313 -9.56 14.48 3.08
C ALA A 313 -10.07 13.26 2.28
N LEU A 314 -9.48 12.08 2.49
CA LEU A 314 -9.89 10.85 1.80
C LEU A 314 -11.08 10.15 2.46
N ASN A 315 -11.31 10.37 3.77
CA ASN A 315 -12.35 9.70 4.55
C ASN A 315 -13.75 10.17 4.16
N GLY A 316 -14.72 9.28 4.26
CA GLY A 316 -16.13 9.61 4.00
C GLY A 316 -16.85 8.52 3.17
N PRO A 317 -18.18 8.59 3.06
CA PRO A 317 -18.98 7.57 2.39
C PRO A 317 -18.81 7.60 0.86
N ASP A 318 -18.82 6.41 0.26
CA ASP A 318 -18.92 6.22 -1.19
C ASP A 318 -19.84 5.01 -1.47
N PRO A 319 -21.09 5.23 -1.86
CA PRO A 319 -22.04 4.14 -2.10
C PRO A 319 -21.69 3.27 -3.31
N ALA A 320 -20.75 3.69 -4.15
CA ALA A 320 -20.29 2.91 -5.30
C ALA A 320 -19.22 1.86 -4.93
N ASP A 321 -18.56 1.96 -3.77
CA ASP A 321 -17.68 0.89 -3.27
C ASP A 321 -18.46 -0.05 -2.33
N PRO A 322 -18.74 -1.29 -2.75
CA PRO A 322 -19.54 -2.24 -1.95
C PRO A 322 -18.87 -2.67 -0.64
N CYS A 323 -17.56 -2.46 -0.50
CA CYS A 323 -16.81 -2.79 0.71
C CYS A 323 -16.51 -1.58 1.60
N GLN A 324 -16.92 -0.37 1.18
CA GLN A 324 -16.67 0.83 1.97
C GLN A 324 -17.52 0.82 3.24
N ILE A 325 -16.89 1.21 4.36
CA ILE A 325 -17.49 1.31 5.69
C ILE A 325 -17.37 2.76 6.14
N ALA A 326 -18.47 3.49 6.15
CA ALA A 326 -18.49 4.86 6.64
C ALA A 326 -18.17 4.88 8.15
N ALA A 327 -17.06 5.48 8.50
CA ALA A 327 -16.58 5.57 9.88
C ALA A 327 -16.06 6.98 10.16
N PRO A 328 -16.31 7.53 11.36
CA PRO A 328 -15.69 8.78 11.74
C PRO A 328 -14.17 8.63 11.84
N PHE A 329 -13.43 9.69 11.52
CA PHE A 329 -11.99 9.76 11.74
C PHE A 329 -11.69 10.79 12.80
N GLY A 330 -11.06 10.36 13.90
CA GLY A 330 -10.62 11.21 14.99
C GLY A 330 -9.11 11.21 15.10
N TYR A 331 -8.54 12.40 15.23
CA TYR A 331 -7.13 12.61 15.51
C TYR A 331 -6.98 13.82 16.43
N ASP A 332 -6.39 13.63 17.59
CA ASP A 332 -6.09 14.72 18.53
C ASP A 332 -4.59 14.77 18.79
N GLN A 333 -3.95 15.71 18.12
CA GLN A 333 -2.51 15.96 18.19
C GLN A 333 -2.02 16.28 19.61
N ALA A 334 -2.87 16.91 20.45
CA ALA A 334 -2.51 17.35 21.78
C ALA A 334 -2.62 16.23 22.84
N LYS A 335 -3.29 15.11 22.53
CA LYS A 335 -3.48 14.03 23.49
C LYS A 335 -2.16 13.29 23.74
N PRO A 336 -1.68 13.21 25.02
CA PRO A 336 -0.40 12.57 25.33
C PRO A 336 -0.41 11.07 25.05
N VAL A 337 0.78 10.49 24.83
CA VAL A 337 0.99 9.06 24.66
C VAL A 337 1.48 8.36 25.92
N ALA A 338 1.92 9.11 26.93
CA ALA A 338 2.34 8.57 28.20
C ALA A 338 1.20 7.76 28.86
N GLY A 339 1.52 6.56 29.32
CA GLY A 339 0.56 5.64 29.91
C GLY A 339 -0.21 4.76 28.92
N MET A 340 -0.06 4.96 27.58
CA MET A 340 -0.61 4.04 26.59
C MET A 340 -0.04 2.62 26.77
N TRP A 341 -0.89 1.63 26.58
CA TRP A 341 -0.50 0.23 26.53
C TRP A 341 -0.18 -0.17 25.09
N VAL A 342 1.08 -0.52 24.81
CA VAL A 342 1.53 -0.88 23.47
C VAL A 342 2.05 -2.31 23.48
N GLY A 343 1.36 -3.18 22.74
CA GLY A 343 1.72 -4.58 22.61
C GLY A 343 2.90 -4.79 21.65
N TYR A 344 3.67 -5.85 21.87
CA TYR A 344 4.70 -6.31 20.94
C TYR A 344 4.90 -7.82 21.06
N HIS A 345 5.34 -8.45 19.97
CA HIS A 345 5.66 -9.88 19.96
C HIS A 345 7.18 -10.06 20.02
N GLU A 346 7.71 -10.58 21.14
CA GLU A 346 9.16 -10.72 21.34
C GLU A 346 9.84 -11.55 20.23
N ALA A 347 9.16 -12.59 19.73
CA ALA A 347 9.65 -13.43 18.65
C ALA A 347 9.94 -12.65 17.35
N ASP A 348 9.20 -11.60 17.06
CA ASP A 348 9.40 -10.80 15.85
C ASP A 348 10.67 -9.93 15.93
N PHE A 349 11.13 -9.59 17.13
CA PHE A 349 12.38 -8.86 17.38
C PHE A 349 13.61 -9.75 17.49
N ALA A 350 13.41 -11.05 17.63
CA ALA A 350 14.47 -12.06 17.68
C ALA A 350 14.57 -12.85 16.36
N GLY A 351 13.59 -12.71 15.47
CA GLY A 351 13.48 -13.46 14.22
C GLY A 351 14.46 -12.98 13.14
N GLU A 352 14.54 -13.76 12.08
CA GLU A 352 15.30 -13.43 10.89
C GLU A 352 14.77 -12.12 10.27
N GLY A 353 15.66 -11.19 9.93
CA GLY A 353 15.32 -9.88 9.39
C GLY A 353 15.13 -8.76 10.43
N ALA A 354 15.02 -9.09 11.74
CA ALA A 354 15.04 -8.08 12.79
C ALA A 354 16.47 -7.56 13.02
N ILE A 355 16.59 -6.25 13.31
CA ILE A 355 17.88 -5.59 13.55
C ILE A 355 17.84 -4.74 14.82
N ASP A 356 18.99 -4.26 15.28
CA ASP A 356 19.09 -3.46 16.51
C ASP A 356 18.22 -2.20 16.50
N LEU A 357 17.96 -1.61 15.33
CA LEU A 357 17.04 -0.47 15.19
C LEU A 357 15.60 -0.80 15.57
N ASP A 358 15.16 -2.04 15.36
CA ASP A 358 13.83 -2.48 15.78
C ASP A 358 13.71 -2.49 17.31
N ARG A 359 14.72 -3.02 18.02
CA ARG A 359 14.76 -2.97 19.48
C ARG A 359 14.91 -1.56 20.02
N ALA A 360 15.72 -0.72 19.36
CA ALA A 360 15.84 0.69 19.73
C ALA A 360 14.49 1.44 19.63
N ALA A 361 13.60 1.02 18.72
CA ALA A 361 12.26 1.59 18.62
C ALA A 361 11.37 1.26 19.84
N LEU A 362 11.54 0.07 20.47
CA LEU A 362 10.86 -0.24 21.73
C LEU A 362 11.36 0.65 22.87
N GLU A 363 12.68 0.88 22.95
CA GLU A 363 13.25 1.78 23.96
C GLU A 363 12.80 3.22 23.76
N ALA A 364 12.71 3.68 22.51
CA ALA A 364 12.16 4.99 22.19
C ALA A 364 10.70 5.12 22.67
N ALA A 365 9.85 4.10 22.42
CA ALA A 365 8.49 4.10 22.93
C ALA A 365 8.44 4.13 24.48
N ARG A 366 9.29 3.34 25.14
CA ARG A 366 9.40 3.32 26.60
C ARG A 366 9.82 4.70 27.16
N SER A 367 10.74 5.40 26.49
CA SER A 367 11.20 6.74 26.91
C SER A 367 10.10 7.81 26.90
N LEU A 368 9.05 7.59 26.10
CA LEU A 368 7.85 8.46 26.04
C LEU A 368 6.82 8.14 27.13
N GLY A 369 7.13 7.23 28.05
CA GLY A 369 6.21 6.79 29.12
C GLY A 369 5.15 5.79 28.67
N VAL A 370 5.35 5.17 27.49
CA VAL A 370 4.51 4.08 26.99
C VAL A 370 4.76 2.80 27.81
N ARG A 371 3.71 2.06 28.10
CA ARG A 371 3.76 0.76 28.78
C ARG A 371 3.82 -0.36 27.74
N LEU A 372 4.99 -0.95 27.56
CA LEU A 372 5.18 -2.07 26.63
C LEU A 372 4.67 -3.37 27.25
N VAL A 373 3.86 -4.11 26.48
CA VAL A 373 3.23 -5.38 26.89
C VAL A 373 3.66 -6.49 25.93
N PRO A 374 4.41 -7.49 26.37
CA PRO A 374 4.67 -8.65 25.55
C PRO A 374 3.37 -9.41 25.30
N LEU A 375 3.12 -9.75 24.05
CA LEU A 375 1.95 -10.49 23.60
C LEU A 375 2.37 -11.84 23.04
N GLU A 376 1.61 -12.86 23.36
CA GLU A 376 1.69 -14.16 22.70
C GLU A 376 0.83 -14.14 21.42
N ARG A 377 1.22 -14.95 20.46
CA ARG A 377 0.50 -15.14 19.21
C ARG A 377 0.33 -16.63 18.96
N PRO A 378 -0.90 -17.11 18.63
CA PRO A 378 -1.11 -18.50 18.24
C PRO A 378 -0.20 -18.90 17.09
N ASP A 379 0.32 -20.12 17.14
CA ASP A 379 1.08 -20.71 16.04
C ASP A 379 0.09 -21.24 14.98
N LEU A 380 -0.14 -20.43 13.96
CA LEU A 380 -1.05 -20.73 12.85
C LEU A 380 -0.30 -20.59 11.51
N PRO A 381 -0.73 -21.30 10.47
CA PRO A 381 -0.10 -21.21 9.15
C PRO A 381 -0.50 -19.91 8.40
N TYR A 382 -0.14 -18.75 8.96
CA TYR A 382 -0.52 -17.43 8.43
C TYR A 382 -0.16 -17.25 6.96
N ALA A 383 0.98 -17.79 6.52
CA ALA A 383 1.43 -17.71 5.13
C ALA A 383 0.46 -18.38 4.16
N SER A 384 -0.32 -19.38 4.60
CA SER A 384 -1.32 -20.04 3.75
C SER A 384 -2.43 -19.10 3.29
N LEU A 385 -2.73 -18.05 4.07
CA LEU A 385 -3.71 -17.03 3.70
C LEU A 385 -3.36 -16.32 2.38
N MET A 386 -2.08 -16.30 1.98
CA MET A 386 -1.67 -15.73 0.69
C MET A 386 -2.36 -16.37 -0.51
N ASN A 387 -2.81 -17.62 -0.39
CA ASN A 387 -3.57 -18.28 -1.46
C ASN A 387 -4.91 -17.59 -1.73
N THR A 388 -5.53 -16.90 -0.75
CA THR A 388 -6.72 -16.07 -0.99
C THR A 388 -6.39 -14.89 -1.92
N LEU A 389 -5.28 -14.20 -1.66
CA LEU A 389 -4.81 -13.11 -2.53
C LEU A 389 -4.55 -13.62 -3.95
N ILE A 390 -3.84 -14.75 -4.06
CA ILE A 390 -3.48 -15.35 -5.36
C ILE A 390 -4.74 -15.73 -6.14
N ALA A 391 -5.75 -16.31 -5.48
CA ALA A 391 -7.02 -16.67 -6.12
C ALA A 391 -7.81 -15.45 -6.60
N GLU A 392 -7.93 -14.41 -5.76
CA GLU A 392 -8.64 -13.19 -6.13
C GLU A 392 -7.91 -12.41 -7.23
N ALA A 393 -6.58 -12.31 -7.18
CA ALA A 393 -5.77 -11.67 -8.22
C ALA A 393 -5.91 -12.39 -9.58
N ALA A 394 -5.87 -13.72 -9.57
CA ALA A 394 -6.09 -14.51 -10.79
C ALA A 394 -7.53 -14.36 -11.33
N ALA A 395 -8.52 -14.18 -10.46
CA ALA A 395 -9.90 -13.91 -10.87
C ALA A 395 -10.09 -12.49 -11.42
N SER A 396 -9.40 -11.48 -10.84
CA SER A 396 -9.43 -10.09 -11.33
C SER A 396 -8.86 -9.96 -12.75
N PHE A 397 -7.88 -10.78 -13.10
CA PHE A 397 -7.20 -10.79 -14.40
C PHE A 397 -7.42 -12.10 -15.18
N GLU A 398 -8.60 -12.72 -15.00
CA GLU A 398 -8.92 -13.98 -15.67
C GLU A 398 -8.82 -13.88 -17.19
N ASP A 399 -9.34 -12.81 -17.78
CA ASP A 399 -9.33 -12.60 -19.22
C ASP A 399 -7.89 -12.46 -19.77
N LEU A 400 -6.97 -11.87 -19.03
CA LEU A 400 -5.56 -11.76 -19.41
C LEU A 400 -4.92 -13.15 -19.59
N THR A 401 -5.18 -14.06 -18.64
CA THR A 401 -4.66 -15.43 -18.69
C THR A 401 -5.36 -16.28 -19.75
N LEU A 402 -6.69 -16.15 -19.92
CA LEU A 402 -7.45 -16.96 -20.87
C LEU A 402 -7.25 -16.54 -22.34
N SER A 403 -6.78 -15.31 -22.57
CA SER A 403 -6.47 -14.79 -23.91
C SER A 403 -4.98 -14.83 -24.25
N ASP A 404 -4.15 -15.47 -23.41
CA ASP A 404 -2.69 -15.54 -23.51
C ASP A 404 -1.98 -14.16 -23.56
N ARG A 405 -2.68 -13.09 -23.16
CA ARG A 405 -2.12 -11.74 -23.09
C ARG A 405 -1.22 -11.51 -21.88
N ASP A 406 -1.20 -12.44 -20.95
CA ASP A 406 -0.25 -12.46 -19.85
C ASP A 406 1.21 -12.64 -20.34
N ASP A 407 1.41 -13.15 -21.57
CA ASP A 407 2.71 -13.20 -22.25
C ASP A 407 3.22 -11.80 -22.68
N GLU A 408 2.36 -10.78 -22.74
CA GLU A 408 2.75 -9.39 -23.03
C GLU A 408 3.50 -8.73 -21.85
N LEU A 409 3.35 -9.25 -20.61
CA LEU A 409 4.01 -8.68 -19.44
C LEU A 409 5.52 -8.89 -19.50
N ALA A 410 6.31 -7.83 -19.24
CA ALA A 410 7.77 -7.87 -19.30
C ALA A 410 8.40 -8.88 -18.32
N TRP A 411 7.77 -9.06 -17.15
CA TRP A 411 8.27 -9.97 -16.12
C TRP A 411 7.58 -11.33 -16.18
N GLN A 412 8.36 -12.38 -16.54
CA GLN A 412 7.88 -13.75 -16.80
C GLN A 412 8.45 -14.82 -15.85
N ASP A 413 9.20 -14.44 -14.81
CA ASP A 413 9.82 -15.39 -13.88
C ASP A 413 8.79 -16.27 -13.14
N ALA A 414 9.25 -17.34 -12.52
CA ALA A 414 8.41 -18.26 -11.75
C ALA A 414 7.57 -17.61 -10.65
N GLY A 415 7.99 -16.44 -10.14
CA GLY A 415 7.28 -15.64 -9.16
C GLY A 415 6.41 -14.52 -9.72
N ALA A 416 6.48 -14.28 -11.06
CA ALA A 416 5.72 -13.22 -11.73
C ALA A 416 4.22 -13.56 -11.83
N TRP A 417 3.40 -12.54 -12.14
CA TRP A 417 1.95 -12.69 -12.25
C TRP A 417 1.52 -13.74 -13.29
N PRO A 418 2.07 -13.82 -14.50
CA PRO A 418 1.63 -14.82 -15.48
C PRO A 418 1.62 -16.23 -14.89
N ASN A 419 2.73 -16.61 -14.30
CA ASN A 419 2.89 -17.94 -13.72
C ASN A 419 2.05 -18.12 -12.43
N THR A 420 1.91 -17.06 -11.64
CA THR A 420 1.09 -17.07 -10.42
C THR A 420 -0.39 -17.23 -10.74
N PHE A 421 -0.91 -16.53 -11.77
CA PHE A 421 -2.31 -16.67 -12.22
C PHE A 421 -2.60 -18.06 -12.77
N ARG A 422 -1.66 -18.64 -13.54
CA ARG A 422 -1.78 -20.02 -14.06
C ARG A 422 -1.83 -21.04 -12.92
N LYS A 423 -0.94 -20.93 -11.91
CA LYS A 423 -0.93 -21.82 -10.72
C LYS A 423 -2.16 -21.68 -9.86
N ALA A 424 -2.74 -20.50 -9.75
CA ALA A 424 -3.96 -20.26 -8.96
C ALA A 424 -5.16 -21.10 -9.41
N ARG A 425 -5.17 -21.56 -10.66
CA ARG A 425 -6.21 -22.43 -11.21
C ARG A 425 -6.28 -23.80 -10.55
N PHE A 426 -5.23 -24.22 -9.86
CA PHE A 426 -5.15 -25.48 -9.13
C PHE A 426 -5.52 -25.36 -7.63
N LEU A 427 -5.93 -24.19 -7.17
CA LEU A 427 -6.50 -24.02 -5.84
C LEU A 427 -7.97 -24.48 -5.85
N SER A 428 -8.34 -25.43 -4.97
CA SER A 428 -9.72 -25.90 -4.90
C SER A 428 -10.63 -24.85 -4.25
N ALA A 429 -11.91 -24.86 -4.63
CA ALA A 429 -12.92 -24.02 -3.97
C ALA A 429 -13.08 -24.39 -2.48
N VAL A 430 -12.88 -25.66 -2.12
CA VAL A 430 -12.93 -26.12 -0.73
C VAL A 430 -11.80 -25.47 0.07
N ASP A 431 -10.57 -25.51 -0.44
CA ASP A 431 -9.43 -24.89 0.23
C ASP A 431 -9.60 -23.38 0.35
N HIS A 432 -10.13 -22.72 -0.68
CA HIS A 432 -10.41 -21.28 -0.63
C HIS A 432 -11.40 -20.94 0.51
N ILE A 433 -12.46 -21.72 0.68
CA ILE A 433 -13.42 -21.53 1.79
C ILE A 433 -12.75 -21.82 3.15
N GLN A 434 -11.90 -22.85 3.26
CA GLN A 434 -11.19 -23.15 4.49
C GLN A 434 -10.17 -22.05 4.85
N LEU A 435 -9.54 -21.42 3.87
CA LEU A 435 -8.68 -20.25 4.09
C LEU A 435 -9.46 -19.05 4.64
N ASP A 436 -10.69 -18.79 4.14
CA ASP A 436 -11.53 -17.73 4.70
C ASP A 436 -11.98 -18.06 6.15
N ARG A 437 -12.21 -19.33 6.47
CA ARG A 437 -12.46 -19.77 7.85
C ARG A 437 -11.23 -19.59 8.75
N LEU A 438 -10.02 -19.87 8.25
CA LEU A 438 -8.77 -19.57 8.96
C LEU A 438 -8.63 -18.06 9.18
N ARG A 439 -8.92 -17.26 8.16
CA ARG A 439 -8.97 -15.79 8.28
C ARG A 439 -9.89 -15.34 9.42
N ARG A 440 -11.10 -15.92 9.53
CA ARG A 440 -12.03 -15.63 10.63
C ARG A 440 -11.43 -15.95 11.99
N ARG A 441 -10.71 -17.06 12.13
CA ARG A 441 -9.99 -17.41 13.36
C ARG A 441 -8.93 -16.38 13.69
N VAL A 442 -8.11 -15.97 12.73
CA VAL A 442 -7.08 -14.93 12.92
C VAL A 442 -7.69 -13.59 13.30
N MET A 443 -8.86 -13.22 12.76
CA MET A 443 -9.60 -12.01 13.16
C MET A 443 -9.99 -12.06 14.65
N GLN A 444 -10.47 -13.21 15.14
CA GLN A 444 -10.84 -13.39 16.55
C GLN A 444 -9.60 -13.29 17.47
N ASP A 445 -8.49 -13.87 17.07
CA ASP A 445 -7.23 -13.82 17.84
C ASP A 445 -6.70 -12.37 17.90
N MET A 446 -6.80 -11.61 16.82
CA MET A 446 -6.42 -10.19 16.79
C MET A 446 -7.33 -9.31 17.64
N ASP A 447 -8.65 -9.54 17.60
CA ASP A 447 -9.59 -8.83 18.46
C ASP A 447 -9.29 -9.05 19.94
N ALA A 448 -9.00 -10.31 20.33
CA ALA A 448 -8.58 -10.66 21.68
C ALA A 448 -7.23 -10.01 22.07
N ALA A 449 -6.26 -9.96 21.16
CA ALA A 449 -4.96 -9.33 21.39
C ALA A 449 -5.09 -7.82 21.62
N PHE A 450 -5.96 -7.14 20.86
CA PHE A 450 -6.25 -5.71 21.04
C PHE A 450 -7.13 -5.38 22.24
N ALA A 451 -7.76 -6.35 22.89
CA ALA A 451 -8.54 -6.08 24.10
C ALA A 451 -7.70 -5.49 25.26
N GLY A 452 -6.41 -5.84 25.31
CA GLY A 452 -5.49 -5.43 26.38
C GLY A 452 -4.53 -4.29 26.05
N VAL A 453 -4.52 -3.80 24.79
CA VAL A 453 -3.55 -2.78 24.33
C VAL A 453 -4.21 -1.72 23.43
N ASP A 454 -3.64 -0.52 23.42
CA ASP A 454 -4.11 0.60 22.59
C ASP A 454 -3.56 0.52 21.17
N ALA A 455 -2.35 0.01 21.01
CA ALA A 455 -1.64 -0.18 19.74
C ALA A 455 -0.66 -1.35 19.86
N MET A 456 -0.09 -1.77 18.72
CA MET A 456 1.05 -2.69 18.68
C MET A 456 2.21 -2.05 17.93
N ILE A 457 3.45 -2.45 18.29
CA ILE A 457 4.69 -2.02 17.63
C ILE A 457 5.52 -3.24 17.22
N GLY A 458 6.15 -3.21 16.06
CA GLY A 458 7.02 -4.28 15.61
C GLY A 458 7.78 -3.96 14.32
N PRO A 459 8.77 -4.81 13.97
CA PRO A 459 9.53 -4.69 12.74
C PRO A 459 8.61 -4.69 11.51
N ALA A 460 8.95 -3.88 10.50
CA ALA A 460 8.06 -3.67 9.37
C ALA A 460 7.84 -4.93 8.50
N LEU A 461 8.85 -5.74 8.29
CA LEU A 461 8.81 -6.93 7.42
C LEU A 461 9.29 -8.21 8.10
N ALA A 462 9.64 -8.18 9.39
CA ALA A 462 9.95 -9.39 10.15
C ALA A 462 8.68 -9.95 10.82
N GLY A 463 8.62 -11.28 10.91
CA GLY A 463 7.45 -11.98 11.46
C GLY A 463 6.20 -11.91 10.57
N PRO A 464 5.08 -12.50 11.02
CA PRO A 464 3.86 -12.62 10.22
C PRO A 464 2.89 -11.43 10.34
N MET A 465 3.19 -10.37 11.11
CA MET A 465 2.26 -9.27 11.38
C MET A 465 1.81 -8.53 10.11
N LEU A 466 2.66 -8.45 9.08
CA LEU A 466 2.25 -7.89 7.79
C LEU A 466 1.09 -8.69 7.17
N ILE A 467 1.18 -10.02 7.18
CA ILE A 467 0.12 -10.92 6.67
C ILE A 467 -1.11 -10.78 7.57
N ILE A 468 -0.95 -10.99 8.87
CA ILE A 468 -2.05 -10.98 9.84
C ILE A 468 -2.88 -9.71 9.69
N THR A 469 -2.25 -8.53 9.79
CA THR A 469 -2.97 -7.25 9.81
C THR A 469 -3.57 -6.85 8.47
N ASN A 470 -3.03 -7.32 7.34
CA ASN A 470 -3.68 -7.16 6.04
C ASN A 470 -4.95 -8.01 5.94
N TYR A 471 -4.90 -9.29 6.36
CA TYR A 471 -6.04 -10.20 6.26
C TYR A 471 -7.13 -9.93 7.31
N THR A 472 -6.80 -9.32 8.43
CA THR A 472 -7.77 -8.89 9.46
C THR A 472 -8.26 -7.45 9.26
N GLY A 473 -7.67 -6.71 8.32
CA GLY A 473 -8.09 -5.36 7.97
C GLY A 473 -7.62 -4.26 8.91
N HIS A 474 -6.70 -4.53 9.85
CA HIS A 474 -6.21 -3.54 10.82
C HIS A 474 -5.34 -2.46 10.15
N PRO A 475 -5.39 -1.21 10.63
CA PRO A 475 -4.56 -0.13 10.12
C PRO A 475 -3.10 -0.32 10.52
N CYS A 476 -2.20 0.24 9.71
CA CYS A 476 -0.76 0.21 9.93
C CYS A 476 -0.15 1.57 9.58
N LEU A 477 0.62 2.13 10.49
CA LEU A 477 1.53 3.23 10.22
C LEU A 477 2.95 2.68 10.15
N VAL A 478 3.59 2.78 8.99
CA VAL A 478 5.02 2.50 8.82
C VAL A 478 5.77 3.81 8.80
N MET A 479 6.86 3.93 9.57
CA MET A 479 7.62 5.17 9.67
C MET A 479 9.11 4.90 9.82
N PRO A 480 9.99 5.78 9.26
CA PRO A 480 11.43 5.65 9.42
C PRO A 480 11.82 5.74 10.90
N CYS A 481 12.65 4.80 11.37
CA CYS A 481 13.17 4.77 12.75
C CYS A 481 14.71 4.87 12.82
N GLY A 482 15.40 4.98 11.68
CA GLY A 482 16.84 5.12 11.61
C GLY A 482 17.41 4.77 10.26
N PHE A 483 18.73 4.64 10.21
CA PHE A 483 19.49 4.31 9.00
C PHE A 483 20.49 3.20 9.29
N ARG A 484 20.75 2.37 8.29
CA ARG A 484 21.75 1.31 8.35
C ARG A 484 22.62 1.28 7.11
N GLN A 485 23.78 0.66 7.21
CA GLN A 485 24.59 0.28 6.05
C GLN A 485 24.01 -1.00 5.45
N SER A 486 23.86 -1.06 4.14
CA SER A 486 23.36 -2.23 3.43
C SER A 486 24.02 -2.33 2.06
N GLU A 487 24.35 -3.52 1.65
CA GLU A 487 24.63 -3.80 0.24
C GLU A 487 23.39 -3.56 -0.59
N THR A 488 23.54 -3.47 -1.90
CA THR A 488 22.41 -3.35 -2.83
C THR A 488 21.47 -4.54 -2.68
N ARG A 489 20.22 -4.28 -2.32
CA ARG A 489 19.16 -5.25 -2.23
C ARG A 489 18.53 -5.38 -3.61
N SER A 490 18.70 -6.50 -4.28
CA SER A 490 18.12 -6.68 -5.61
C SER A 490 16.59 -6.63 -5.57
N PRO A 491 15.91 -6.14 -6.64
CA PRO A 491 14.49 -6.38 -6.83
C PRO A 491 14.17 -7.87 -6.74
N LEU A 492 12.94 -8.24 -6.35
CA LEU A 492 12.53 -9.64 -6.17
C LEU A 492 12.87 -10.53 -7.37
N SER A 493 12.74 -10.03 -8.61
CA SER A 493 13.12 -10.72 -9.85
C SER A 493 14.63 -10.91 -10.02
N LEU A 494 15.42 -9.87 -9.71
CA LEU A 494 16.88 -9.91 -9.87
C LEU A 494 17.57 -10.59 -8.68
N ALA A 495 16.98 -10.58 -7.47
CA ALA A 495 17.51 -11.28 -6.31
C ALA A 495 17.58 -12.80 -6.55
N ARG A 496 16.55 -13.38 -7.17
CA ARG A 496 16.57 -14.80 -7.53
C ARG A 496 17.62 -15.11 -8.60
N ALA A 497 17.71 -14.29 -9.65
CA ALA A 497 18.69 -14.49 -10.70
C ALA A 497 20.14 -14.41 -10.19
N ARG A 498 20.44 -13.56 -9.20
CA ARG A 498 21.78 -13.47 -8.58
C ARG A 498 22.06 -14.58 -7.57
N LEU A 499 21.08 -15.03 -6.81
CA LEU A 499 21.21 -16.18 -5.92
C LEU A 499 21.49 -17.48 -6.71
N ASP A 500 20.87 -17.63 -7.89
CA ASP A 500 21.09 -18.77 -8.78
C ASP A 500 22.47 -18.72 -9.48
N GLN A 501 23.09 -17.55 -9.58
CA GLN A 501 24.42 -17.37 -10.19
C GLN A 501 25.59 -17.45 -9.19
N GLY A 502 25.32 -17.62 -7.89
CA GLY A 502 26.36 -17.78 -6.87
C GLY A 502 27.26 -16.56 -6.68
N GLU A 503 26.84 -15.38 -7.09
CA GLU A 503 27.60 -14.13 -6.87
C GLU A 503 27.44 -13.63 -5.43
N THR A 504 28.29 -14.16 -4.53
CA THR A 504 28.55 -13.63 -3.21
C THR A 504 29.78 -12.71 -3.26
N GLY A 505 29.69 -11.56 -3.89
CA GLY A 505 30.73 -10.54 -3.84
C GLY A 505 30.28 -9.41 -2.91
N ALA A 506 31.11 -9.02 -1.94
CA ALA A 506 30.90 -7.82 -1.15
C ALA A 506 30.85 -6.60 -2.08
N GLY A 507 29.65 -6.16 -2.43
CA GLY A 507 29.42 -4.95 -3.21
C GLY A 507 29.57 -3.68 -2.34
N PRO A 508 29.51 -2.48 -2.94
CA PRO A 508 29.50 -1.25 -2.18
C PRO A 508 28.30 -1.19 -1.24
N THR A 509 28.51 -0.69 -0.02
CA THR A 509 27.45 -0.46 0.95
C THR A 509 26.91 0.96 0.84
N TYR A 510 25.60 1.10 1.04
CA TYR A 510 24.86 2.35 1.01
C TYR A 510 24.20 2.62 2.35
N THR A 511 24.11 3.89 2.72
CA THR A 511 23.29 4.28 3.87
C THR A 511 21.82 4.30 3.43
N VAL A 512 21.03 3.38 3.96
CA VAL A 512 19.62 3.21 3.61
C VAL A 512 18.72 3.34 4.83
N PRO A 513 17.46 3.81 4.69
CA PRO A 513 16.54 3.90 5.81
C PRO A 513 16.10 2.51 6.31
N HIS A 514 15.67 2.49 7.57
CA HIS A 514 14.95 1.41 8.21
C HIS A 514 13.68 1.95 8.86
N ALA A 515 12.63 1.12 8.96
CA ALA A 515 11.34 1.54 9.45
C ALA A 515 10.75 0.54 10.44
N ILE A 516 9.91 1.06 11.33
CA ILE A 516 9.09 0.31 12.26
C ILE A 516 7.61 0.44 11.89
N CYS A 517 6.78 -0.56 12.23
CA CYS A 517 5.34 -0.52 12.07
C CYS A 517 4.62 -0.32 13.41
N LEU A 518 3.57 0.48 13.37
CA LEU A 518 2.57 0.62 14.43
C LEU A 518 1.23 0.12 13.88
N TRP A 519 0.61 -0.84 14.57
CA TRP A 519 -0.70 -1.37 14.20
C TRP A 519 -1.75 -0.91 15.20
N GLY A 520 -2.91 -0.50 14.71
CA GLY A 520 -4.03 0.03 15.50
C GLY A 520 -5.22 -0.91 15.56
N ARG A 521 -6.14 -0.63 16.48
CA ARG A 521 -7.48 -1.20 16.44
C ARG A 521 -8.19 -0.76 15.15
N LEU A 522 -9.16 -1.55 14.72
CA LEU A 522 -9.96 -1.23 13.54
C LEU A 522 -10.61 0.16 13.69
N PHE A 523 -10.46 1.00 12.67
CA PHE A 523 -10.98 2.37 12.61
C PHE A 523 -10.43 3.34 13.67
N ASP A 524 -9.32 3.00 14.34
CA ASP A 524 -8.63 3.85 15.33
C ASP A 524 -7.22 4.26 14.84
N GLU A 525 -7.13 4.76 13.62
CA GLU A 525 -5.87 5.27 13.06
C GLU A 525 -5.31 6.42 13.90
N GLY A 526 -6.17 7.23 14.52
CA GLY A 526 -5.76 8.35 15.35
C GLY A 526 -4.84 7.96 16.52
N THR A 527 -5.00 6.78 17.08
CA THR A 527 -4.15 6.27 18.17
C THR A 527 -2.73 5.95 17.69
N ILE A 528 -2.58 5.24 16.56
CA ILE A 528 -1.24 4.96 16.01
C ILE A 528 -0.57 6.22 15.43
N LEU A 529 -1.35 7.15 14.89
CA LEU A 529 -0.84 8.43 14.42
C LEU A 529 -0.28 9.28 15.58
N ARG A 530 -0.96 9.33 16.73
CA ARG A 530 -0.44 10.02 17.94
C ARG A 530 0.87 9.39 18.43
N LEU A 531 0.91 8.05 18.48
CA LEU A 531 2.12 7.33 18.90
C LEU A 531 3.27 7.58 17.92
N GLY A 532 3.01 7.46 16.61
CA GLY A 532 4.00 7.75 15.58
C GLY A 532 4.51 9.18 15.63
N ARG A 533 3.61 10.17 15.80
CA ARG A 533 3.99 11.58 15.95
C ARG A 533 4.92 11.81 17.15
N ALA A 534 4.66 11.14 18.25
CA ALA A 534 5.51 11.28 19.45
C ALA A 534 6.88 10.59 19.25
N LEU A 535 6.94 9.49 18.49
CA LEU A 535 8.18 8.78 18.17
C LEU A 535 9.03 9.49 17.09
N GLU A 536 8.41 10.21 16.16
CA GLU A 536 9.09 10.83 15.02
C GLU A 536 10.29 11.72 15.41
N PRO A 537 10.18 12.65 16.37
CA PRO A 537 11.31 13.46 16.82
C PRO A 537 12.36 12.65 17.58
N VAL A 538 11.99 11.54 18.25
CA VAL A 538 12.94 10.67 18.95
C VAL A 538 13.81 9.92 17.96
N PHE A 539 13.24 9.44 16.86
CA PHE A 539 14.00 8.78 15.79
C PHE A 539 14.86 9.75 14.99
N ALA A 540 14.45 11.01 14.84
CA ALA A 540 15.12 12.05 14.06
C ALA A 540 15.52 11.61 12.63
N ALA A 541 14.77 10.66 12.05
CA ALA A 541 15.09 10.06 10.75
C ALA A 541 14.49 10.84 9.57
N ARG A 542 13.41 11.59 9.81
CA ARG A 542 12.67 12.32 8.78
C ARG A 542 13.48 13.38 8.04
N ASP A 543 14.34 14.08 8.76
CA ASP A 543 15.04 15.27 8.23
C ASP A 543 16.23 14.91 7.34
N ARG A 544 16.58 13.63 7.29
CA ARG A 544 17.65 13.15 6.40
C ARG A 544 17.12 12.96 4.98
N ARG A 545 17.88 13.43 4.00
CA ARG A 545 17.51 13.40 2.58
C ARG A 545 18.33 12.38 1.79
N PRO A 546 17.75 11.74 0.76
CA PRO A 546 18.50 10.87 -0.11
C PRO A 546 19.49 11.65 -1.00
N PRO A 547 20.62 11.02 -1.43
CA PRO A 547 21.69 11.68 -2.16
C PRO A 547 21.39 11.94 -3.65
N VAL A 548 20.14 11.96 -4.06
CA VAL A 548 19.72 12.16 -5.46
C VAL A 548 19.34 13.61 -5.79
N GLY A 549 19.24 14.47 -4.77
CA GLY A 549 18.73 15.85 -4.89
C GLY A 549 19.75 16.89 -5.27
#